data_5cc76d08563bee0a50a76d3d0ceb5df8
#
_entry.id   5cc76d08563bee0a50a76d3d0ceb5df8
#
_cell.length_a   1.000
_cell.length_b   1.000
_cell.length_c   1.000
_cell.angle_alpha   90.00
_cell.angle_beta   90.00
_cell.angle_gamma   90.00
#
_symmetry.space_group_name_H-M   'P 1'
#
loop_
_entity.id
_entity.type
_entity.pdbx_description
1 polymer ?
#
loop_
_entity_poly.entity_id
_entity_poly.type
_entity_poly.pdbx_seq_one_letter_code
_entity_poly.pdbx_strand_id
1 'polypeptide(L)'
;MNDKKFAFVMCANNEQYEKEALYYIERLEVPEGYSCESVVIREAESMAEGYNRAMQLSDARYKIYMHQDVMITEKKFLKKILSLFKNREIGMIGLVGSPVFPENGVMWYGDRIGSLYTQGSEGYGTYIFGQVAAPCEYVEAVDGFLMITQYDVPWRADIFKKW
;
A
#
# COMPACT_ATOMS: atom_id res chain seq x y z
N MET A 1 16.33 9.14 -6.67
CA MET A 1 15.71 8.18 -5.73
C MET A 1 16.79 7.47 -4.93
N ASN A 2 16.58 7.29 -3.64
CA ASN A 2 17.48 6.59 -2.73
C ASN A 2 17.12 5.10 -2.67
N ASP A 3 17.99 4.25 -3.20
CA ASP A 3 17.79 2.79 -3.36
C ASP A 3 17.70 2.03 -2.04
N LYS A 4 18.06 2.67 -0.93
CA LYS A 4 18.10 2.08 0.42
C LYS A 4 17.12 2.77 1.37
N LYS A 5 16.03 3.33 0.83
CA LYS A 5 15.05 4.08 1.63
C LYS A 5 13.64 3.65 1.30
N PHE A 6 12.84 3.49 2.37
CA PHE A 6 11.40 3.29 2.33
C PHE A 6 10.69 4.56 2.77
N ALA A 7 9.57 4.89 2.13
CA ALA A 7 8.65 5.91 2.59
C ALA A 7 7.26 5.30 2.77
N PHE A 8 6.72 5.42 3.98
CA PHE A 8 5.32 5.14 4.26
C PHE A 8 4.52 6.41 3.98
N VAL A 9 3.60 6.32 3.05
CA VAL A 9 2.80 7.46 2.57
C VAL A 9 1.35 7.25 2.96
N MET A 10 0.76 8.20 3.67
CA MET A 10 -0.66 8.18 4.01
C MET A 10 -1.30 9.57 3.88
N CYS A 11 -2.57 9.60 3.47
CA CYS A 11 -3.43 10.77 3.62
C CYS A 11 -4.21 10.58 4.92
N ALA A 12 -4.12 11.54 5.85
CA ALA A 12 -4.72 11.42 7.17
C ALA A 12 -5.70 12.56 7.46
N ASN A 13 -6.86 12.20 7.99
CA ASN A 13 -7.88 13.10 8.52
C ASN A 13 -8.36 12.72 9.93
N ASN A 14 -7.79 11.65 10.50
CA ASN A 14 -8.07 11.16 11.84
C ASN A 14 -6.76 10.94 12.59
N GLU A 15 -6.50 11.75 13.59
CA GLU A 15 -5.25 11.74 14.37
C GLU A 15 -5.04 10.43 15.14
N GLN A 16 -6.10 9.78 15.58
CA GLN A 16 -5.99 8.51 16.32
C GLN A 16 -5.53 7.37 15.41
N TYR A 17 -6.12 7.23 14.22
CA TYR A 17 -5.70 6.23 13.24
C TYR A 17 -4.28 6.50 12.75
N GLU A 18 -3.94 7.76 12.48
CA GLU A 18 -2.57 8.14 12.12
C GLU A 18 -1.56 7.71 13.18
N LYS A 19 -1.80 8.03 14.45
CA LYS A 19 -0.91 7.64 15.56
C LYS A 19 -0.77 6.13 15.67
N GLU A 20 -1.86 5.40 15.49
CA GLU A 20 -1.83 3.96 15.56
C GLU A 20 -1.05 3.35 14.38
N ALA A 21 -1.27 3.81 13.15
CA ALA A 21 -0.50 3.37 11.99
C ALA A 21 1.00 3.64 12.17
N LEU A 22 1.38 4.85 12.61
CA LEU A 22 2.78 5.20 12.88
C LEU A 22 3.39 4.33 13.98
N TYR A 23 2.65 4.00 15.03
CA TYR A 23 3.09 3.08 16.09
C TYR A 23 3.49 1.70 15.53
N TYR A 24 2.73 1.15 14.57
CA TYR A 24 3.08 -0.12 13.93
C TYR A 24 4.27 0.02 12.97
N ILE A 25 4.35 1.12 12.21
CA ILE A 25 5.47 1.38 11.29
C ILE A 25 6.81 1.47 12.05
N GLU A 26 6.86 2.17 13.18
CA GLU A 26 8.06 2.33 14.00
C GLU A 26 8.59 1.00 14.58
N ARG A 27 7.77 -0.04 14.60
CA ARG A 27 8.11 -1.37 15.14
C ARG A 27 8.51 -2.38 14.08
N LEU A 28 8.55 -1.97 12.83
CA LEU A 28 9.01 -2.82 11.73
C LEU A 28 10.53 -3.02 11.81
N GLU A 29 10.98 -4.21 11.44
CA GLU A 29 12.40 -4.49 11.26
C GLU A 29 12.92 -3.84 9.99
N VAL A 30 13.68 -2.77 10.13
CA VAL A 30 14.33 -2.12 8.99
C VAL A 30 15.54 -2.96 8.58
N PRO A 31 15.65 -3.37 7.31
CA PRO A 31 16.81 -4.12 6.83
C PRO A 31 18.11 -3.34 6.99
N GLU A 32 19.21 -4.04 7.26
CA GLU A 32 20.52 -3.43 7.44
C GLU A 32 20.92 -2.55 6.24
N GLY A 33 21.39 -1.35 6.52
CA GLY A 33 21.78 -0.36 5.53
C GLY A 33 20.62 0.35 4.85
N TYR A 34 19.36 0.11 5.29
CA TYR A 34 18.18 0.83 4.84
C TYR A 34 17.71 1.84 5.89
N SER A 35 16.92 2.80 5.44
CA SER A 35 16.21 3.76 6.27
C SER A 35 14.73 3.79 5.95
N CYS A 36 13.93 4.29 6.90
CA CYS A 36 12.50 4.50 6.75
C CYS A 36 12.14 5.93 7.11
N GLU A 37 11.12 6.45 6.45
CA GLU A 37 10.44 7.68 6.83
C GLU A 37 8.93 7.52 6.68
N SER A 38 8.16 8.35 7.35
CA SER A 38 6.71 8.47 7.17
C SER A 38 6.38 9.85 6.61
N VAL A 39 5.60 9.89 5.53
CA VAL A 39 5.13 11.12 4.88
C VAL A 39 3.62 11.14 5.01
N VAL A 40 3.13 11.99 5.92
CA VAL A 40 1.70 12.13 6.19
C VAL A 40 1.20 13.42 5.53
N ILE A 41 0.23 13.27 4.64
CA ILE A 41 -0.44 14.39 3.98
C ILE A 41 -1.78 14.63 4.65
N ARG A 42 -1.92 15.80 5.25
CA ARG A 42 -3.19 16.28 5.79
C ARG A 42 -3.81 17.26 4.79
N GLU A 43 -5.12 17.36 4.80
CA GLU A 43 -5.87 18.28 3.92
C GLU A 43 -5.61 18.03 2.41
N ALA A 44 -5.49 16.77 2.01
CA ALA A 44 -5.42 16.39 0.61
C ALA A 44 -6.79 16.60 -0.08
N GLU A 45 -6.79 17.10 -1.30
CA GLU A 45 -8.02 17.23 -2.09
C GLU A 45 -8.58 15.87 -2.54
N SER A 46 -7.69 14.90 -2.75
CA SER A 46 -8.00 13.50 -3.00
C SER A 46 -6.80 12.63 -2.60
N MET A 47 -6.98 11.31 -2.48
CA MET A 47 -5.85 10.41 -2.23
C MET A 47 -4.78 10.52 -3.32
N ALA A 48 -5.19 10.58 -4.57
CA ALA A 48 -4.26 10.69 -5.69
C ALA A 48 -3.43 11.99 -5.65
N GLU A 49 -4.06 13.12 -5.29
CA GLU A 49 -3.37 14.39 -5.08
C GLU A 49 -2.38 14.30 -3.93
N GLY A 50 -2.83 13.80 -2.78
CA GLY A 50 -1.99 13.64 -1.60
C GLY A 50 -0.81 12.69 -1.84
N TYR A 51 -1.01 11.59 -2.55
CA TYR A 51 0.05 10.66 -2.92
C TYR A 51 1.07 11.28 -3.88
N ASN A 52 0.63 12.10 -4.84
CA ASN A 52 1.55 12.85 -5.71
C ASN A 52 2.39 13.84 -4.92
N ARG A 53 1.79 14.58 -3.96
CA ARG A 53 2.54 15.49 -3.06
C ARG A 53 3.57 14.71 -2.24
N ALA A 54 3.17 13.61 -1.63
CA ALA A 54 4.07 12.78 -0.84
C ALA A 54 5.22 12.20 -1.67
N MET A 55 4.94 11.80 -2.90
CA MET A 55 5.95 11.29 -3.84
C MET A 55 7.02 12.33 -4.15
N GLN A 56 6.65 13.62 -4.23
CA GLN A 56 7.58 14.73 -4.44
C GLN A 56 8.39 15.08 -3.19
N LEU A 57 7.86 14.82 -1.99
CA LEU A 57 8.51 15.11 -0.71
C LEU A 57 9.54 14.06 -0.30
N SER A 58 9.52 12.87 -0.93
CA SER A 58 10.39 11.75 -0.57
C SER A 58 11.27 11.32 -1.74
N ASP A 59 12.57 11.19 -1.48
CA ASP A 59 13.51 10.59 -2.42
C ASP A 59 13.57 9.06 -2.33
N ALA A 60 12.80 8.43 -1.44
CA ALA A 60 12.79 6.99 -1.24
C ALA A 60 12.43 6.25 -2.54
N ARG A 61 13.16 5.16 -2.82
CA ARG A 61 12.84 4.29 -3.95
C ARG A 61 11.56 3.49 -3.70
N TYR A 62 11.41 2.95 -2.49
CA TYR A 62 10.29 2.09 -2.14
C TYR A 62 9.24 2.91 -1.42
N LYS A 63 8.07 3.10 -2.05
CA LYS A 63 6.96 3.86 -1.46
C LYS A 63 5.81 2.92 -1.12
N ILE A 64 5.36 2.97 0.13
CA ILE A 64 4.25 2.21 0.67
C ILE A 64 3.10 3.18 0.87
N TYR A 65 2.16 3.20 -0.07
CA TYR A 65 0.94 3.99 0.00
C TYR A 65 -0.11 3.20 0.75
N MET A 66 -0.66 3.76 1.81
CA MET A 66 -1.57 3.05 2.69
C MET A 66 -2.66 3.97 3.25
N HIS A 67 -3.80 3.39 3.57
CA HIS A 67 -4.81 4.09 4.35
C HIS A 67 -4.31 4.33 5.77
N GLN A 68 -4.82 5.39 6.44
CA GLN A 68 -4.43 5.76 7.80
C GLN A 68 -4.84 4.74 8.87
N ASP A 69 -5.76 3.85 8.55
CA ASP A 69 -6.29 2.78 9.42
C ASP A 69 -5.73 1.39 9.09
N VAL A 70 -4.61 1.34 8.37
CA VAL A 70 -3.88 0.10 8.08
C VAL A 70 -2.74 -0.08 9.08
N MET A 71 -2.76 -1.19 9.83
CA MET A 71 -1.76 -1.57 10.83
C MET A 71 -0.92 -2.73 10.31
N ILE A 72 0.35 -2.49 10.03
CA ILE A 72 1.26 -3.51 9.51
C ILE A 72 1.84 -4.31 10.69
N THR A 73 1.31 -5.49 10.92
CA THR A 73 1.67 -6.35 12.07
C THR A 73 2.87 -7.27 11.80
N GLU A 74 3.20 -7.53 10.54
CA GLU A 74 4.32 -8.39 10.16
C GLU A 74 5.65 -7.64 10.28
N LYS A 75 6.42 -7.91 11.33
CA LYS A 75 7.70 -7.22 11.60
C LYS A 75 8.70 -7.29 10.46
N LYS A 76 8.72 -8.40 9.71
CA LYS A 76 9.65 -8.62 8.58
C LYS A 76 9.10 -8.12 7.25
N PHE A 77 8.05 -7.31 7.27
CA PHE A 77 7.36 -6.78 6.10
C PHE A 77 8.32 -6.18 5.07
N LEU A 78 9.23 -5.30 5.48
CA LEU A 78 10.17 -4.64 4.57
C LEU A 78 11.14 -5.63 3.90
N LYS A 79 11.57 -6.67 4.62
CA LYS A 79 12.42 -7.73 4.04
C LYS A 79 11.69 -8.53 2.98
N LYS A 80 10.39 -8.82 3.21
CA LYS A 80 9.54 -9.53 2.25
C LYS A 80 9.36 -8.70 0.97
N ILE A 81 9.09 -7.40 1.10
CA ILE A 81 8.99 -6.46 -0.04
C ILE A 81 10.27 -6.47 -0.87
N LEU A 82 11.44 -6.32 -0.23
CA LEU A 82 12.71 -6.34 -0.95
C LEU A 82 12.94 -7.66 -1.69
N SER A 83 12.51 -8.78 -1.11
CA SER A 83 12.62 -10.07 -1.76
C SER A 83 11.81 -10.14 -3.06
N LEU A 84 10.59 -9.59 -3.06
CA LEU A 84 9.74 -9.52 -4.26
C LEU A 84 10.31 -8.55 -5.29
N PHE A 85 10.75 -7.37 -4.88
CA PHE A 85 11.30 -6.35 -5.77
C PHE A 85 12.72 -6.64 -6.29
N LYS A 86 13.31 -7.80 -5.96
CA LYS A 86 14.44 -8.33 -6.74
C LYS A 86 14.04 -8.55 -8.20
N ASN A 87 12.80 -8.93 -8.45
CA ASN A 87 12.22 -8.87 -9.78
C ASN A 87 11.89 -7.41 -10.15
N ARG A 88 12.63 -6.87 -11.12
CA ARG A 88 12.49 -5.48 -11.57
C ARG A 88 11.26 -5.24 -12.44
N GLU A 89 10.61 -6.29 -12.91
CA GLU A 89 9.37 -6.19 -13.69
C GLU A 89 8.15 -5.93 -12.80
N ILE A 90 8.25 -6.21 -11.50
CA ILE A 90 7.19 -5.88 -10.55
C ILE A 90 7.20 -4.37 -10.28
N GLY A 91 6.28 -3.64 -10.87
CA GLY A 91 6.13 -2.20 -10.65
C GLY A 91 5.40 -1.86 -9.34
N MET A 92 4.36 -2.63 -9.03
CA MET A 92 3.50 -2.40 -7.88
C MET A 92 3.12 -3.73 -7.22
N ILE A 93 2.96 -3.73 -5.89
CA ILE A 93 2.46 -4.84 -5.09
C ILE A 93 1.25 -4.35 -4.29
N GLY A 94 0.17 -5.14 -4.28
CA GLY A 94 -0.98 -5.00 -3.38
C GLY A 94 -1.18 -6.27 -2.56
N LEU A 95 -2.11 -6.26 -1.61
CA LEU A 95 -2.44 -7.44 -0.78
C LEU A 95 -3.70 -8.17 -1.26
N VAL A 96 -4.59 -7.44 -1.93
CA VAL A 96 -5.77 -7.99 -2.60
C VAL A 96 -5.78 -7.43 -4.02
N GLY A 97 -6.09 -8.26 -4.98
CA GLY A 97 -6.16 -7.87 -6.37
C GLY A 97 -7.18 -8.67 -7.18
N SER A 98 -7.47 -8.21 -8.39
CA SER A 98 -8.33 -8.88 -9.35
C SER A 98 -7.49 -9.38 -10.51
N PRO A 99 -7.45 -10.71 -10.75
CA PRO A 99 -6.73 -11.28 -11.90
C PRO A 99 -7.23 -10.75 -13.22
N VAL A 100 -8.54 -10.52 -13.34
CA VAL A 100 -9.19 -9.94 -14.51
C VAL A 100 -10.07 -8.77 -14.04
N PHE A 101 -9.77 -7.57 -14.53
CA PHE A 101 -10.52 -6.38 -14.13
C PHE A 101 -11.92 -6.39 -14.75
N PRO A 102 -13.01 -6.28 -13.96
CA PRO A 102 -14.36 -6.35 -14.46
C PRO A 102 -14.70 -5.21 -15.43
N GLU A 103 -15.51 -5.50 -16.46
CA GLU A 103 -15.96 -4.52 -17.47
C GLU A 103 -16.69 -3.30 -16.87
N ASN A 104 -17.36 -3.49 -15.72
CA ASN A 104 -18.05 -2.41 -15.01
C ASN A 104 -17.10 -1.44 -14.28
N GLY A 105 -15.78 -1.69 -14.31
CA GLY A 105 -14.77 -0.81 -13.71
C GLY A 105 -14.66 -0.92 -12.18
N VAL A 106 -15.30 -1.90 -11.54
CA VAL A 106 -15.27 -2.06 -10.08
C VAL A 106 -14.69 -3.42 -9.71
N MET A 107 -13.45 -3.42 -9.25
CA MET A 107 -12.70 -4.63 -8.88
C MET A 107 -13.48 -5.56 -7.94
N TRP A 108 -14.27 -4.99 -7.02
CA TRP A 108 -15.01 -5.74 -6.00
C TRP A 108 -16.19 -6.57 -6.54
N TYR A 109 -16.56 -6.41 -7.80
CA TYR A 109 -17.60 -7.23 -8.47
C TYR A 109 -17.01 -8.39 -9.29
N GLY A 110 -15.67 -8.47 -9.42
CA GLY A 110 -15.00 -9.57 -10.12
C GLY A 110 -14.38 -10.58 -9.17
N ASP A 111 -13.67 -11.54 -9.75
CA ASP A 111 -12.84 -12.47 -9.01
C ASP A 111 -11.68 -11.73 -8.35
N ARG A 112 -11.38 -12.13 -7.12
CA ARG A 112 -10.33 -11.53 -6.30
C ARG A 112 -9.46 -12.61 -5.70
N ILE A 113 -8.19 -12.27 -5.54
CA ILE A 113 -7.19 -13.10 -4.84
C ILE A 113 -6.52 -12.29 -3.74
N GLY A 114 -5.96 -12.97 -2.76
CA GLY A 114 -5.32 -12.37 -1.61
C GLY A 114 -6.15 -12.47 -0.34
N SER A 115 -5.64 -11.87 0.72
CA SER A 115 -6.31 -11.88 2.02
C SER A 115 -5.95 -10.67 2.85
N LEU A 116 -6.83 -10.31 3.77
CA LEU A 116 -6.59 -9.28 4.76
C LEU A 116 -7.26 -9.65 6.10
N TYR A 117 -6.71 -9.13 7.18
CA TYR A 117 -7.31 -9.22 8.50
C TYR A 117 -8.02 -7.91 8.80
N THR A 118 -9.30 -7.97 9.15
CA THR A 118 -10.10 -6.77 9.40
C THR A 118 -11.23 -7.06 10.37
N GLN A 119 -11.89 -6.02 10.82
CA GLN A 119 -13.12 -6.11 11.57
C GLN A 119 -14.32 -6.10 10.63
N GLY A 120 -15.13 -7.14 10.70
CA GLY A 120 -16.43 -7.23 10.03
C GLY A 120 -17.58 -7.12 11.02
N SER A 121 -18.82 -7.31 10.55
CA SER A 121 -20.05 -7.32 11.37
C SER A 121 -20.03 -8.39 12.46
N GLU A 122 -19.32 -9.48 12.26
CA GLU A 122 -19.21 -10.63 13.18
C GLU A 122 -17.95 -10.56 14.06
N GLY A 123 -17.19 -9.45 14.01
CA GLY A 123 -15.94 -9.25 14.76
C GLY A 123 -14.70 -9.25 13.87
N TYR A 124 -13.54 -9.47 14.50
CA TYR A 124 -12.26 -9.52 13.79
C TYR A 124 -12.03 -10.88 13.13
N GLY A 125 -11.52 -10.87 11.91
CA GLY A 125 -11.22 -12.10 11.17
C GLY A 125 -10.35 -11.89 9.94
N THR A 126 -9.89 -13.02 9.39
CA THR A 126 -9.19 -13.05 8.11
C THR A 126 -10.21 -13.26 7.00
N TYR A 127 -10.25 -12.33 6.07
CA TYR A 127 -11.01 -12.47 4.83
C TYR A 127 -10.07 -13.00 3.75
N ILE A 128 -10.41 -14.16 3.21
CA ILE A 128 -9.68 -14.83 2.13
C ILE A 128 -10.55 -14.77 0.88
N PHE A 129 -10.10 -14.06 -0.14
CA PHE A 129 -10.82 -13.90 -1.41
C PHE A 129 -10.49 -15.02 -2.39
N GLY A 130 -9.25 -15.49 -2.36
CA GLY A 130 -8.74 -16.58 -3.19
C GLY A 130 -7.27 -16.84 -2.84
N GLN A 131 -6.77 -17.98 -3.30
CA GLN A 131 -5.38 -18.34 -3.07
C GLN A 131 -4.48 -17.64 -4.09
N VAL A 132 -3.33 -17.17 -3.60
CA VAL A 132 -2.28 -16.59 -4.43
C VAL A 132 -1.21 -17.65 -4.65
N ALA A 133 -0.79 -17.85 -5.90
CA ALA A 133 0.37 -18.68 -6.20
C ALA A 133 1.62 -18.02 -5.61
N ALA A 134 2.38 -18.77 -4.84
CA ALA A 134 3.57 -18.22 -4.16
C ALA A 134 4.68 -17.85 -5.15
N PRO A 135 5.42 -16.76 -4.93
CA PRO A 135 5.32 -15.79 -3.81
C PRO A 135 4.36 -14.64 -4.10
N CYS A 136 3.93 -14.44 -5.32
CA CYS A 136 2.96 -13.44 -5.77
C CYS A 136 2.38 -13.84 -7.14
N GLU A 137 1.29 -13.18 -7.51
CA GLU A 137 0.61 -13.42 -8.78
C GLU A 137 0.33 -12.08 -9.48
N TYR A 138 0.38 -12.07 -10.81
CA TYR A 138 0.05 -10.90 -11.60
C TYR A 138 -1.45 -10.71 -11.66
N VAL A 139 -1.87 -9.48 -11.48
CA VAL A 139 -3.27 -9.05 -11.49
C VAL A 139 -3.43 -7.79 -12.32
N GLU A 140 -4.63 -7.54 -12.84
CA GLU A 140 -4.94 -6.33 -13.60
C GLU A 140 -5.26 -5.14 -12.70
N ALA A 141 -5.66 -5.40 -11.44
CA ALA A 141 -5.92 -4.36 -10.45
C ALA A 141 -5.55 -4.82 -9.04
N VAL A 142 -5.14 -3.86 -8.21
CA VAL A 142 -4.91 -4.05 -6.76
C VAL A 142 -5.81 -3.12 -5.96
N ASP A 143 -6.19 -3.53 -4.76
CA ASP A 143 -6.93 -2.68 -3.84
C ASP A 143 -6.05 -1.56 -3.28
N GLY A 144 -6.64 -0.38 -3.15
CA GLY A 144 -5.94 0.85 -2.76
C GLY A 144 -5.58 0.96 -1.28
N PHE A 145 -6.03 0.04 -0.41
CA PHE A 145 -5.79 0.17 1.01
C PHE A 145 -4.31 0.05 1.40
N LEU A 146 -3.54 -0.73 0.61
CA LEU A 146 -2.08 -0.79 0.70
C LEU A 146 -1.48 -1.15 -0.65
N MET A 147 -0.70 -0.22 -1.20
CA MET A 147 0.00 -0.37 -2.46
C MET A 147 1.47 -0.03 -2.29
N ILE A 148 2.36 -0.84 -2.83
CA ILE A 148 3.80 -0.68 -2.67
C ILE A 148 4.44 -0.59 -4.03
N THR A 149 5.23 0.47 -4.28
CA THR A 149 5.92 0.69 -5.56
C THR A 149 7.43 0.71 -5.38
N GLN A 150 8.16 0.30 -6.44
CA GLN A 150 9.61 0.51 -6.53
C GLN A 150 10.01 1.56 -7.58
N TYR A 151 9.02 2.18 -8.21
CA TYR A 151 9.16 3.26 -9.17
C TYR A 151 8.16 4.35 -8.85
N ASP A 152 8.50 5.59 -9.18
CA ASP A 152 7.57 6.70 -9.09
C ASP A 152 6.59 6.64 -10.26
N VAL A 153 5.31 6.44 -9.94
CA VAL A 153 4.21 6.41 -10.90
C VAL A 153 3.24 7.52 -10.53
N PRO A 154 3.04 8.53 -11.38
CA PRO A 154 2.11 9.60 -11.10
C PRO A 154 0.67 9.09 -10.95
N TRP A 155 0.03 9.48 -9.85
CA TRP A 155 -1.36 9.15 -9.58
C TRP A 155 -2.28 10.08 -10.39
N ARG A 156 -3.34 9.54 -10.97
CA ARG A 156 -4.28 10.28 -11.83
C ARG A 156 -5.24 11.16 -11.02
N ALA A 157 -4.73 12.20 -10.37
CA ALA A 157 -5.53 13.17 -9.62
C ALA A 157 -6.54 13.95 -10.50
N ASP A 158 -6.33 13.97 -11.82
CA ASP A 158 -7.26 14.51 -12.80
C ASP A 158 -8.54 13.66 -12.92
N ILE A 159 -8.46 12.35 -12.64
CA ILE A 159 -9.57 11.40 -12.69
C ILE A 159 -10.16 11.19 -11.29
N PHE A 160 -9.31 10.93 -10.30
CA PHE A 160 -9.72 10.69 -8.91
C PHE A 160 -9.95 12.02 -8.19
N LYS A 161 -11.13 12.58 -8.39
CA LYS A 161 -11.59 13.80 -7.73
C LYS A 161 -12.10 13.50 -6.32
N LYS A 162 -12.44 14.55 -5.55
CA LYS A 162 -12.88 14.51 -4.16
C LYS A 162 -13.81 13.33 -3.84
N TRP A 163 -13.63 12.82 -2.65
CA TRP A 163 -14.51 11.91 -1.89
C TRP A 163 -15.93 12.46 -1.81
#